data_dcb6d770ad069298dcab870b9c599634
#
_entry.id   dcb6d770ad069298dcab870b9c599634
#
_cell.length_a   1.000
_cell.length_b   1.000
_cell.length_c   1.000
_cell.angle_alpha   90.00
_cell.angle_beta   90.00
_cell.angle_gamma   90.00
#
_symmetry.space_group_name_H-M   'P 1'
#
loop_
_entity.id
_entity.type
_entity.pdbx_description
1 polymer ?
#
loop_
_entity_poly.entity_id
_entity_poly.type
_entity_poly.pdbx_seq_one_letter_code
_entity_poly.pdbx_strand_id
1 'polypeptide(L)'
;MIYKPETMRKIAEILEKKQTEIGHDIYLISDEPYRELVYDGNEVDFLTKYYKNTIVGYSFSKSLSLPGERIVYVVVPDEASDAEDLIRGIEISNRTLGFVNAPSLLQKAVARCLEEQTDVAFYDKNRTMLYEGLTKLGFTCIKPEGAFYLWVKSPVENEEEFVTAGKKYHLLMVKGSAFGCGGYVRLAYCVSPETIQNSMQAFAKLAAEYQLQSR
;
A
#
# COMPACT_ATOMS: atom_id res chain seq x y z
N MET A 1 -3.89 -7.25 2.03
CA MET A 1 -3.56 -8.10 3.20
C MET A 1 -2.88 -7.22 4.23
N ILE A 2 -3.28 -7.33 5.48
CA ILE A 2 -2.67 -6.66 6.63
C ILE A 2 -1.81 -7.69 7.37
N TYR A 3 -0.62 -7.30 7.80
CA TYR A 3 0.20 -8.16 8.64
C TYR A 3 -0.44 -8.29 10.02
N LYS A 4 -0.83 -9.49 10.38
CA LYS A 4 -1.42 -9.78 11.70
C LYS A 4 -0.33 -9.85 12.79
N PRO A 5 -0.67 -9.61 14.07
CA PRO A 5 0.28 -9.64 15.17
C PRO A 5 1.16 -10.91 15.22
N GLU A 6 0.58 -12.08 14.91
CA GLU A 6 1.34 -13.33 14.87
C GLU A 6 2.41 -13.34 13.78
N THR A 7 2.11 -12.74 12.62
CA THR A 7 3.09 -12.62 11.52
C THR A 7 4.21 -11.67 11.91
N MET A 8 3.88 -10.55 12.57
CA MET A 8 4.87 -9.58 13.04
C MET A 8 5.81 -10.18 14.09
N ARG A 9 5.28 -10.96 15.05
CA ARG A 9 6.10 -11.68 16.04
C ARG A 9 7.05 -12.67 15.36
N LYS A 10 6.56 -13.46 14.40
CA LYS A 10 7.42 -14.39 13.65
C LYS A 10 8.53 -13.69 12.86
N ILE A 11 8.23 -12.55 12.26
CA ILE A 11 9.24 -11.73 11.57
C ILE A 11 10.30 -11.27 12.58
N ALA A 12 9.89 -10.72 13.73
CA ALA A 12 10.80 -10.29 14.78
C ALA A 12 11.69 -11.42 15.27
N GLU A 13 11.12 -12.59 15.60
CA GLU A 13 11.87 -13.78 16.02
C GLU A 13 12.92 -14.23 14.99
N ILE A 14 12.56 -14.19 13.68
CA ILE A 14 13.49 -14.54 12.60
C ILE A 14 14.63 -13.52 12.53
N LEU A 15 14.32 -12.23 12.64
CA LEU A 15 15.33 -11.16 12.58
C LEU A 15 16.27 -11.22 13.78
N GLU A 16 15.77 -11.41 15.01
CA GLU A 16 16.56 -11.57 16.22
C GLU A 16 17.51 -12.79 16.14
N LYS A 17 16.97 -13.91 15.69
CA LYS A 17 17.80 -15.10 15.47
C LYS A 17 18.89 -14.85 14.43
N LYS A 18 18.55 -14.23 13.31
CA LYS A 18 19.51 -14.00 12.23
C LYS A 18 20.59 -13.00 12.60
N GLN A 19 20.27 -11.90 13.29
CA GLN A 19 21.30 -10.96 13.75
C GLN A 19 22.26 -11.62 14.75
N THR A 20 21.78 -12.53 15.60
CA THR A 20 22.64 -13.32 16.50
C THR A 20 23.55 -14.26 15.71
N GLU A 21 23.04 -14.93 14.66
CA GLU A 21 23.83 -15.84 13.82
C GLU A 21 24.94 -15.12 13.03
N ILE A 22 24.65 -13.93 12.51
CA ILE A 22 25.59 -13.18 11.65
C ILE A 22 26.48 -12.20 12.42
N GLY A 23 26.16 -11.92 13.69
CA GLY A 23 26.95 -11.07 14.58
C GLY A 23 26.85 -9.58 14.32
N HIS A 24 25.80 -9.10 13.65
CA HIS A 24 25.53 -7.67 13.46
C HIS A 24 24.01 -7.40 13.43
N ASP A 25 23.64 -6.14 13.67
CA ASP A 25 22.25 -5.71 13.68
C ASP A 25 21.59 -5.80 12.31
N ILE A 26 20.30 -6.15 12.30
CA ILE A 26 19.44 -6.12 11.13
C ILE A 26 18.37 -5.07 11.38
N TYR A 27 18.18 -4.14 10.46
CA TYR A 27 17.12 -3.12 10.57
C TYR A 27 15.94 -3.51 9.69
N LEU A 28 14.73 -3.36 10.25
CA LEU A 28 13.48 -3.52 9.54
C LEU A 28 12.96 -2.13 9.16
N ILE A 29 12.81 -1.86 7.87
CA ILE A 29 12.21 -0.62 7.39
C ILE A 29 10.74 -0.89 7.10
N SER A 30 9.85 -0.19 7.80
CA SER A 30 8.41 -0.24 7.61
C SER A 30 7.92 1.01 6.89
N ASP A 31 7.42 0.86 5.67
CA ASP A 31 6.82 1.96 4.89
C ASP A 31 5.30 1.94 5.10
N GLU A 32 4.77 2.90 5.86
CA GLU A 32 3.42 2.86 6.42
C GLU A 32 2.47 3.98 5.94
N PRO A 33 2.45 4.37 4.66
CA PRO A 33 1.59 5.46 4.18
C PRO A 33 0.10 5.12 4.16
N TYR A 34 -0.27 3.85 4.36
CA TYR A 34 -1.65 3.33 4.29
C TYR A 34 -2.21 2.89 5.64
N ARG A 35 -1.55 3.21 6.74
CA ARG A 35 -1.89 2.74 8.08
C ARG A 35 -3.37 2.95 8.44
N GLU A 36 -3.92 4.11 8.12
CA GLU A 36 -5.30 4.50 8.44
C GLU A 36 -6.33 3.94 7.44
N LEU A 37 -5.89 3.51 6.27
CA LEU A 37 -6.76 2.96 5.23
C LEU A 37 -6.95 1.47 5.41
N VAL A 38 -7.77 1.09 6.38
CA VAL A 38 -8.10 -0.30 6.71
C VAL A 38 -9.61 -0.49 6.80
N TYR A 39 -10.07 -1.71 6.54
CA TYR A 39 -11.48 -2.04 6.40
C TYR A 39 -11.87 -3.22 7.28
N ASP A 40 -13.17 -3.45 7.37
CA ASP A 40 -13.74 -4.62 8.07
C ASP A 40 -13.33 -4.70 9.56
N GLY A 41 -13.14 -3.54 10.22
CA GLY A 41 -12.72 -3.48 11.63
C GLY A 41 -11.29 -3.93 11.90
N ASN A 42 -10.46 -4.04 10.86
CA ASN A 42 -9.05 -4.36 11.04
C ASN A 42 -8.28 -3.15 11.60
N GLU A 43 -7.22 -3.44 12.35
CA GLU A 43 -6.27 -2.47 12.85
C GLU A 43 -4.85 -2.84 12.40
N VAL A 44 -4.00 -1.82 12.26
CA VAL A 44 -2.57 -2.00 11.95
C VAL A 44 -1.75 -1.63 13.18
N ASP A 45 -1.09 -2.62 13.73
CA ASP A 45 -0.17 -2.40 14.84
C ASP A 45 1.13 -1.71 14.39
N PHE A 46 1.82 -1.06 15.33
CA PHE A 46 3.16 -0.52 15.06
C PHE A 46 4.20 -1.63 15.15
N LEU A 47 4.99 -1.82 14.10
CA LEU A 47 6.06 -2.82 14.06
C LEU A 47 7.13 -2.60 15.14
N THR A 48 7.33 -1.35 15.56
CA THR A 48 8.20 -0.99 16.68
C THR A 48 7.87 -1.69 18.00
N LYS A 49 6.60 -2.12 18.19
CA LYS A 49 6.19 -2.92 19.35
C LYS A 49 6.75 -4.35 19.35
N TYR A 50 7.18 -4.83 18.19
CA TYR A 50 7.59 -6.22 18.00
C TYR A 50 9.10 -6.37 17.80
N TYR A 51 9.73 -5.39 17.18
CA TYR A 51 11.15 -5.45 16.87
C TYR A 51 11.79 -4.06 17.06
N LYS A 52 12.77 -3.97 17.98
CA LYS A 52 13.38 -2.70 18.39
C LYS A 52 14.10 -1.97 17.24
N ASN A 53 14.78 -2.72 16.35
CA ASN A 53 15.52 -2.15 15.22
C ASN A 53 14.58 -1.87 14.03
N THR A 54 13.40 -1.29 14.29
CA THR A 54 12.42 -0.93 13.26
C THR A 54 12.47 0.57 12.98
N ILE A 55 12.71 0.93 11.73
CA ILE A 55 12.63 2.30 11.23
C ILE A 55 11.30 2.45 10.50
N VAL A 56 10.49 3.45 10.86
CA VAL A 56 9.19 3.67 10.23
C VAL A 56 9.25 4.88 9.31
N GLY A 57 8.92 4.67 8.04
CA GLY A 57 8.64 5.73 7.08
C GLY A 57 7.13 5.99 7.00
N TYR A 58 6.71 7.23 7.21
CA TYR A 58 5.31 7.62 7.11
C TYR A 58 5.10 8.79 6.18
N SER A 59 3.97 8.81 5.46
CA SER A 59 3.63 9.86 4.51
C SER A 59 2.19 10.33 4.68
N PHE A 60 1.99 11.64 4.69
CA PHE A 60 0.64 12.26 4.66
C PHE A 60 -0.04 12.20 3.28
N SER A 61 0.61 11.58 2.31
CA SER A 61 0.07 11.45 0.95
C SER A 61 -1.27 10.73 0.89
N LYS A 62 -1.56 9.83 1.85
CA LYS A 62 -2.76 9.00 1.87
C LYS A 62 -3.70 9.38 3.02
N SER A 63 -3.18 9.48 4.24
CA SER A 63 -3.99 9.81 5.42
C SER A 63 -4.66 11.19 5.34
N LEU A 64 -3.99 12.19 4.78
CA LEU A 64 -4.53 13.53 4.57
C LEU A 64 -4.81 13.86 3.10
N SER A 65 -4.69 12.91 2.18
CA SER A 65 -4.88 13.13 0.74
C SER A 65 -3.97 14.23 0.16
N LEU A 66 -2.72 14.33 0.63
CA LEU A 66 -1.74 15.35 0.25
C LEU A 66 -0.55 14.77 -0.55
N PRO A 67 -0.75 13.99 -1.64
CA PRO A 67 0.36 13.40 -2.35
C PRO A 67 1.24 14.42 -3.07
N GLY A 68 0.69 15.57 -3.46
CA GLY A 68 1.40 16.66 -4.14
C GLY A 68 2.35 17.42 -3.23
N GLU A 69 2.07 17.47 -1.94
CA GLU A 69 2.82 18.28 -0.97
C GLU A 69 4.14 17.66 -0.52
N ARG A 70 4.34 16.38 -0.81
CA ARG A 70 5.59 15.63 -0.55
C ARG A 70 6.07 15.70 0.91
N ILE A 71 5.14 15.59 1.87
CA ILE A 71 5.45 15.59 3.30
C ILE A 71 5.49 14.16 3.83
N VAL A 72 6.64 13.81 4.37
CA VAL A 72 6.91 12.52 5.00
C VAL A 72 7.69 12.75 6.29
N TYR A 73 7.71 11.76 7.18
CA TYR A 73 8.64 11.70 8.30
C TYR A 73 9.17 10.29 8.48
N VAL A 74 10.30 10.19 9.16
CA VAL A 74 10.91 8.91 9.55
C VAL A 74 10.97 8.87 11.06
N VAL A 75 10.62 7.73 11.64
CA VAL A 75 10.75 7.45 13.07
C VAL A 75 11.87 6.44 13.25
N VAL A 76 12.83 6.79 14.09
CA VAL A 76 13.85 5.89 14.61
C VAL A 76 13.61 5.81 16.12
N PRO A 77 13.18 4.65 16.66
CA PRO A 77 13.01 4.50 18.12
C PRO A 77 14.33 4.66 18.88
N ASP A 78 14.27 5.23 20.07
CA ASP A 78 15.46 5.41 20.92
C ASP A 78 16.11 4.06 21.31
N GLU A 79 15.31 2.99 21.33
CA GLU A 79 15.75 1.63 21.63
C GLU A 79 16.46 0.93 20.45
N ALA A 80 16.42 1.52 19.26
CA ALA A 80 17.10 0.96 18.10
C ALA A 80 18.62 1.03 18.29
N SER A 81 19.32 0.02 17.80
CA SER A 81 20.78 0.05 17.78
C SER A 81 21.25 1.26 16.96
N ASP A 82 22.27 1.96 17.44
CA ASP A 82 22.86 3.14 16.78
C ASP A 82 21.85 4.25 16.41
N ALA A 83 20.77 4.44 17.20
CA ALA A 83 19.68 5.35 16.89
C ALA A 83 20.14 6.76 16.53
N GLU A 84 21.08 7.34 17.31
CA GLU A 84 21.62 8.69 17.05
C GLU A 84 22.37 8.75 15.71
N ASP A 85 23.18 7.74 15.39
CA ASP A 85 23.94 7.68 14.14
C ASP A 85 23.01 7.45 12.95
N LEU A 86 21.95 6.66 13.11
CA LEU A 86 20.89 6.49 12.09
C LEU A 86 20.19 7.81 11.79
N ILE A 87 19.77 8.56 12.82
CA ILE A 87 19.11 9.88 12.65
C ILE A 87 20.08 10.83 11.92
N ARG A 88 21.33 10.91 12.36
CA ARG A 88 22.35 11.74 11.72
C ARG A 88 22.61 11.33 10.26
N GLY A 89 22.67 10.03 9.99
CA GLY A 89 22.82 9.48 8.64
C GLY A 89 21.65 9.84 7.72
N ILE A 90 20.41 9.79 8.23
CA ILE A 90 19.19 10.19 7.51
C ILE A 90 19.23 11.70 7.21
N GLU A 91 19.62 12.55 8.17
CA GLU A 91 19.74 14.01 7.96
C GLU A 91 20.78 14.34 6.88
N ILE A 92 21.95 13.69 6.91
CA ILE A 92 23.00 13.87 5.90
C ILE A 92 22.49 13.40 4.53
N SER A 93 21.82 12.26 4.47
CA SER A 93 21.25 11.72 3.24
C SER A 93 20.22 12.66 2.63
N ASN A 94 19.30 13.22 3.43
CA ASN A 94 18.33 14.22 2.98
C ASN A 94 19.00 15.45 2.38
N ARG A 95 20.05 15.96 3.03
CA ARG A 95 20.83 17.11 2.52
C ARG A 95 21.52 16.76 1.20
N THR A 96 22.14 15.60 1.12
CA THR A 96 22.85 15.13 -0.09
C THR A 96 21.90 14.96 -1.27
N LEU A 97 20.65 14.50 -1.03
CA LEU A 97 19.61 14.36 -2.04
C LEU A 97 18.93 15.70 -2.40
N GLY A 98 19.25 16.78 -1.68
CA GLY A 98 18.73 18.14 -1.95
C GLY A 98 17.37 18.44 -1.33
N PHE A 99 16.80 17.54 -0.52
CA PHE A 99 15.48 17.76 0.10
C PHE A 99 15.55 18.59 1.38
N VAL A 100 16.59 18.46 2.17
CA VAL A 100 16.86 19.11 3.46
C VAL A 100 15.76 18.86 4.48
N ASN A 101 14.58 19.48 4.33
CA ASN A 101 13.39 19.28 5.15
C ASN A 101 12.13 19.77 4.41
N ALA A 102 10.96 19.36 4.90
CA ALA A 102 9.69 19.82 4.36
C ALA A 102 9.50 21.34 4.57
N PRO A 103 8.81 22.04 3.66
CA PRO A 103 8.55 23.49 3.79
C PRO A 103 7.84 23.81 5.11
N SER A 104 8.30 24.84 5.82
CA SER A 104 7.78 25.21 7.16
C SER A 104 6.28 25.56 7.18
N LEU A 105 5.77 26.14 6.09
CA LEU A 105 4.33 26.41 5.94
C LEU A 105 3.52 25.11 5.97
N LEU A 106 3.95 24.10 5.23
CA LEU A 106 3.28 22.83 5.14
C LEU A 106 3.39 22.04 6.45
N GLN A 107 4.53 22.08 7.13
CA GLN A 107 4.66 21.49 8.47
C GLN A 107 3.65 22.10 9.45
N LYS A 108 3.47 23.42 9.45
CA LYS A 108 2.49 24.12 10.29
C LYS A 108 1.04 23.80 9.90
N ALA A 109 0.76 23.63 8.62
CA ALA A 109 -0.57 23.21 8.15
C ALA A 109 -0.88 21.79 8.60
N VAL A 110 0.01 20.84 8.35
CA VAL A 110 -0.15 19.44 8.75
C VAL A 110 -0.29 19.31 10.27
N ALA A 111 0.49 20.07 11.04
CA ALA A 111 0.39 20.06 12.52
C ALA A 111 -1.00 20.43 13.05
N ARG A 112 -1.83 21.14 12.27
CA ARG A 112 -3.22 21.46 12.61
C ARG A 112 -4.23 20.42 12.14
N CYS A 113 -3.79 19.47 11.32
CA CYS A 113 -4.63 18.45 10.70
C CYS A 113 -4.26 17.03 11.17
N LEU A 114 -3.49 16.88 12.26
CA LEU A 114 -3.04 15.56 12.73
C LEU A 114 -4.18 14.67 13.20
N GLU A 115 -5.28 15.27 13.67
CA GLU A 115 -6.49 14.56 14.09
C GLU A 115 -7.46 14.29 12.92
N GLU A 116 -7.19 14.86 11.74
CA GLU A 116 -8.01 14.66 10.57
C GLU A 116 -7.65 13.37 9.86
N GLN A 117 -8.64 12.76 9.22
CA GLN A 117 -8.47 11.51 8.48
C GLN A 117 -9.16 11.61 7.12
N THR A 118 -8.62 10.87 6.16
CA THR A 118 -9.30 10.67 4.88
C THR A 118 -10.62 9.90 5.07
N ASP A 119 -11.56 10.10 4.17
CA ASP A 119 -12.85 9.40 4.20
C ASP A 119 -12.68 7.91 3.86
N VAL A 120 -12.45 7.09 4.89
CA VAL A 120 -12.29 5.64 4.75
C VAL A 120 -13.58 4.99 4.22
N ALA A 121 -14.75 5.52 4.57
CA ALA A 121 -16.04 4.99 4.10
C ALA A 121 -16.21 5.18 2.58
N PHE A 122 -15.72 6.29 2.03
CA PHE A 122 -15.68 6.49 0.58
C PHE A 122 -14.85 5.41 -0.12
N TYR A 123 -13.65 5.13 0.39
CA TYR A 123 -12.80 4.08 -0.19
C TYR A 123 -13.38 2.69 0.00
N ASP A 124 -14.04 2.41 1.13
CA ASP A 124 -14.69 1.12 1.38
C ASP A 124 -15.86 0.87 0.43
N LYS A 125 -16.67 1.89 0.15
CA LYS A 125 -17.73 1.82 -0.87
C LYS A 125 -17.16 1.50 -2.25
N ASN A 126 -16.08 2.17 -2.66
CA ASN A 126 -15.41 1.93 -3.93
C ASN A 126 -14.81 0.52 -4.00
N ARG A 127 -14.15 0.09 -2.92
CA ARG A 127 -13.62 -1.27 -2.76
C ARG A 127 -14.68 -2.32 -2.99
N THR A 128 -15.79 -2.17 -2.29
CA THR A 128 -16.91 -3.12 -2.34
C THR A 128 -17.50 -3.18 -3.74
N MET A 129 -17.77 -2.03 -4.34
CA MET A 129 -18.32 -1.94 -5.70
C MET A 129 -17.43 -2.62 -6.73
N LEU A 130 -16.13 -2.33 -6.70
CA LEU A 130 -15.18 -2.91 -7.66
C LEU A 130 -14.99 -4.41 -7.43
N TYR A 131 -14.79 -4.83 -6.17
CA TYR A 131 -14.60 -6.23 -5.80
C TYR A 131 -15.80 -7.09 -6.18
N GLU A 132 -17.01 -6.69 -5.78
CA GLU A 132 -18.23 -7.44 -6.06
C GLU A 132 -18.56 -7.44 -7.56
N GLY A 133 -18.40 -6.28 -8.22
CA GLY A 133 -18.65 -6.17 -9.65
C GLY A 133 -17.77 -7.12 -10.46
N LEU A 134 -16.47 -7.15 -10.20
CA LEU A 134 -15.54 -8.04 -10.88
C LEU A 134 -15.76 -9.53 -10.53
N THR A 135 -16.05 -9.82 -9.27
CA THR A 135 -16.32 -11.19 -8.83
C THR A 135 -17.56 -11.74 -9.50
N LYS A 136 -18.64 -10.95 -9.65
CA LYS A 136 -19.86 -11.32 -10.40
C LYS A 136 -19.56 -11.61 -11.87
N LEU A 137 -18.62 -10.89 -12.47
CA LEU A 137 -18.18 -11.12 -13.87
C LEU A 137 -17.25 -12.34 -14.02
N GLY A 138 -16.95 -13.06 -12.95
CA GLY A 138 -16.14 -14.27 -12.97
C GLY A 138 -14.65 -14.05 -12.74
N PHE A 139 -14.19 -12.81 -12.50
CA PHE A 139 -12.79 -12.56 -12.14
C PHE A 139 -12.48 -13.09 -10.74
N THR A 140 -11.27 -13.62 -10.58
CA THR A 140 -10.76 -14.02 -9.27
C THR A 140 -10.02 -12.83 -8.65
N CYS A 141 -10.59 -12.28 -7.57
CA CYS A 141 -10.07 -11.10 -6.88
C CYS A 141 -9.67 -11.45 -5.45
N ILE A 142 -8.61 -10.82 -4.95
CA ILE A 142 -8.23 -10.85 -3.54
C ILE A 142 -8.93 -9.67 -2.86
N LYS A 143 -9.86 -9.95 -1.91
CA LYS A 143 -10.57 -8.88 -1.20
C LYS A 143 -9.55 -8.05 -0.39
N PRO A 144 -9.44 -6.73 -0.64
CA PRO A 144 -8.50 -5.90 0.10
C PRO A 144 -8.94 -5.70 1.56
N GLU A 145 -8.01 -5.84 2.50
CA GLU A 145 -8.22 -5.51 3.92
C GLU A 145 -7.75 -4.08 4.24
N GLY A 146 -6.98 -3.46 3.34
CA GLY A 146 -6.45 -2.10 3.49
C GLY A 146 -5.96 -1.53 2.17
N ALA A 147 -5.45 -0.30 2.21
CA ALA A 147 -5.05 0.52 1.07
C ALA A 147 -6.21 0.76 0.09
N PHE A 148 -5.93 1.08 -1.17
CA PHE A 148 -6.96 1.30 -2.19
C PHE A 148 -6.62 0.59 -3.53
N TYR A 149 -6.07 -0.62 -3.40
CA TYR A 149 -5.72 -1.46 -4.55
C TYR A 149 -6.41 -2.81 -4.48
N LEU A 150 -6.95 -3.24 -5.62
CA LEU A 150 -7.51 -4.56 -5.82
C LEU A 150 -6.58 -5.38 -6.70
N TRP A 151 -6.23 -6.58 -6.24
CA TRP A 151 -5.49 -7.56 -7.00
C TRP A 151 -6.45 -8.51 -7.69
N VAL A 152 -6.34 -8.58 -9.00
CA VAL A 152 -7.15 -9.44 -9.87
C VAL A 152 -6.23 -10.45 -10.54
N LYS A 153 -6.53 -11.72 -10.40
CA LYS A 153 -5.79 -12.78 -11.07
C LYS A 153 -5.98 -12.67 -12.58
N SER A 154 -4.90 -12.66 -13.33
CA SER A 154 -4.96 -12.72 -14.79
C SER A 154 -5.63 -14.02 -15.25
N PRO A 155 -6.57 -13.98 -16.19
CA PRO A 155 -7.18 -15.19 -16.75
C PRO A 155 -6.22 -16.00 -17.65
N VAL A 156 -5.09 -15.40 -18.02
CA VAL A 156 -4.03 -16.03 -18.83
C VAL A 156 -2.70 -15.94 -18.09
N GLU A 157 -1.78 -16.84 -18.40
CA GLU A 157 -0.48 -16.93 -17.75
C GLU A 157 0.34 -15.64 -17.92
N ASN A 158 0.33 -15.09 -19.14
CA ASN A 158 1.01 -13.83 -19.44
C ASN A 158 0.08 -12.64 -19.14
N GLU A 159 0.25 -12.02 -18.00
CA GLU A 159 -0.53 -10.85 -17.56
C GLU A 159 -0.39 -9.62 -18.46
N GLU A 160 0.68 -9.51 -19.26
CA GLU A 160 0.87 -8.42 -20.23
C GLU A 160 -0.17 -8.50 -21.37
N GLU A 161 -0.54 -9.72 -21.78
CA GLU A 161 -1.62 -9.94 -22.74
C GLU A 161 -2.96 -9.44 -22.18
N PHE A 162 -3.23 -9.75 -20.90
CA PHE A 162 -4.44 -9.31 -20.23
C PHE A 162 -4.49 -7.77 -20.08
N VAL A 163 -3.37 -7.15 -19.70
CA VAL A 163 -3.25 -5.68 -19.64
C VAL A 163 -3.47 -5.05 -21.02
N THR A 164 -2.91 -5.65 -22.06
CA THR A 164 -3.05 -5.18 -23.44
C THR A 164 -4.49 -5.34 -23.94
N ALA A 165 -5.15 -6.46 -23.65
CA ALA A 165 -6.56 -6.66 -23.95
C ALA A 165 -7.45 -5.63 -23.24
N GLY A 166 -7.16 -5.31 -21.98
CA GLY A 166 -7.88 -4.27 -21.22
C GLY A 166 -7.83 -2.90 -21.88
N LYS A 167 -6.70 -2.53 -22.48
CA LYS A 167 -6.54 -1.23 -23.18
C LYS A 167 -7.52 -1.06 -24.35
N LYS A 168 -7.92 -2.14 -25.03
CA LYS A 168 -8.95 -2.11 -26.08
C LYS A 168 -10.29 -1.54 -25.57
N TYR A 169 -10.56 -1.73 -24.28
CA TYR A 169 -11.77 -1.28 -23.60
C TYR A 169 -11.52 -0.08 -22.68
N HIS A 170 -10.40 0.62 -22.88
CA HIS A 170 -9.97 1.78 -22.06
C HIS A 170 -9.75 1.46 -20.58
N LEU A 171 -9.46 0.21 -20.23
CA LEU A 171 -9.10 -0.21 -18.90
C LEU A 171 -7.57 -0.10 -18.72
N LEU A 172 -7.15 0.75 -17.77
CA LEU A 172 -5.74 0.90 -17.43
C LEU A 172 -5.44 0.09 -16.16
N MET A 173 -4.72 -1.00 -16.36
CA MET A 173 -4.33 -1.94 -15.29
C MET A 173 -2.81 -1.94 -15.17
N VAL A 174 -2.30 -2.14 -13.97
CA VAL A 174 -0.85 -2.28 -13.74
C VAL A 174 -0.53 -3.75 -13.53
N LYS A 175 0.44 -4.26 -14.27
CA LYS A 175 0.87 -5.67 -14.15
C LYS A 175 1.48 -5.97 -12.78
N GLY A 176 1.17 -7.13 -12.25
CA GLY A 176 1.61 -7.55 -10.92
C GLY A 176 3.11 -7.82 -10.85
N SER A 177 3.74 -8.24 -11.94
CA SER A 177 5.20 -8.43 -12.02
C SER A 177 5.98 -7.16 -11.69
N ALA A 178 5.42 -5.96 -11.94
CA ALA A 178 6.02 -4.69 -11.51
C ALA A 178 6.14 -4.57 -9.97
N PHE A 179 5.45 -5.43 -9.23
CA PHE A 179 5.45 -5.51 -7.77
C PHE A 179 5.90 -6.89 -7.25
N GLY A 180 6.57 -7.68 -8.08
CA GLY A 180 7.00 -9.03 -7.71
C GLY A 180 5.87 -10.06 -7.61
N CYS A 181 4.65 -9.76 -8.12
CA CYS A 181 3.47 -10.62 -8.05
C CYS A 181 2.95 -10.94 -9.46
N GLY A 182 3.70 -11.75 -10.22
CA GLY A 182 3.31 -12.19 -11.58
C GLY A 182 2.01 -12.97 -11.59
N GLY A 183 1.31 -12.97 -12.73
CA GLY A 183 0.02 -13.63 -12.90
C GLY A 183 -1.18 -12.85 -12.31
N TYR A 184 -0.96 -11.59 -11.88
CA TYR A 184 -1.99 -10.69 -11.39
C TYR A 184 -1.89 -9.32 -12.05
N VAL A 185 -2.99 -8.58 -11.99
CA VAL A 185 -3.00 -7.14 -12.27
C VAL A 185 -3.52 -6.37 -11.06
N ARG A 186 -3.02 -5.15 -10.88
CA ARG A 186 -3.43 -4.24 -9.83
C ARG A 186 -4.35 -3.17 -10.39
N LEU A 187 -5.51 -2.99 -9.77
CA LEU A 187 -6.46 -1.91 -10.02
C LEU A 187 -6.48 -0.96 -8.82
N ALA A 188 -6.49 0.34 -9.07
CA ALA A 188 -6.69 1.36 -8.05
C ALA A 188 -8.17 1.74 -8.00
N TYR A 189 -8.75 1.84 -6.78
CA TYR A 189 -10.11 2.32 -6.60
C TYR A 189 -10.19 3.68 -5.88
N CYS A 190 -9.10 4.42 -5.86
CA CYS A 190 -9.05 5.82 -5.42
C CYS A 190 -9.50 6.78 -6.54
N VAL A 191 -10.66 6.51 -7.10
CA VAL A 191 -11.30 7.24 -8.21
C VAL A 191 -12.74 7.56 -7.84
N SER A 192 -13.45 8.34 -8.66
CA SER A 192 -14.87 8.58 -8.40
C SER A 192 -15.68 7.28 -8.51
N PRO A 193 -16.78 7.12 -7.74
CA PRO A 193 -17.69 5.97 -7.87
C PRO A 193 -18.22 5.79 -9.29
N GLU A 194 -18.46 6.88 -10.01
CA GLU A 194 -18.91 6.87 -11.41
C GLU A 194 -17.89 6.22 -12.33
N THR A 195 -16.58 6.47 -12.11
CA THR A 195 -15.51 5.81 -12.88
C THR A 195 -15.58 4.30 -12.71
N ILE A 196 -15.79 3.81 -11.49
CA ILE A 196 -15.93 2.39 -11.22
C ILE A 196 -17.18 1.84 -11.91
N GLN A 197 -18.33 2.49 -11.76
CA GLN A 197 -19.60 2.07 -12.39
C GLN A 197 -19.48 1.98 -13.92
N ASN A 198 -18.93 3.02 -14.54
CA ASN A 198 -18.73 3.08 -15.99
C ASN A 198 -17.76 2.02 -16.50
N SER A 199 -16.75 1.65 -15.69
CA SER A 199 -15.78 0.61 -16.06
C SER A 199 -16.39 -0.80 -16.10
N MET A 200 -17.51 -1.06 -15.41
CA MET A 200 -18.11 -2.40 -15.33
C MET A 200 -18.53 -2.94 -16.70
N GLN A 201 -19.01 -2.10 -17.62
CA GLN A 201 -19.34 -2.53 -18.97
C GLN A 201 -18.10 -2.96 -19.77
N ALA A 202 -16.99 -2.25 -19.55
CA ALA A 202 -15.71 -2.58 -20.17
C ALA A 202 -15.16 -3.91 -19.61
N PHE A 203 -15.24 -4.10 -18.29
CA PHE A 203 -14.87 -5.38 -17.67
C PHE A 203 -15.76 -6.53 -18.10
N ALA A 204 -17.06 -6.31 -18.34
CA ALA A 204 -17.95 -7.35 -18.87
C ALA A 204 -17.54 -7.81 -20.28
N LYS A 205 -17.15 -6.86 -21.15
CA LYS A 205 -16.61 -7.21 -22.49
C LYS A 205 -15.29 -7.97 -22.38
N LEU A 206 -14.41 -7.54 -21.49
CA LEU A 206 -13.15 -8.21 -21.26
C LEU A 206 -13.35 -9.62 -20.67
N ALA A 207 -14.29 -9.80 -19.75
CA ALA A 207 -14.66 -11.12 -19.21
C ALA A 207 -15.17 -12.07 -20.30
N ALA A 208 -16.00 -11.56 -21.22
CA ALA A 208 -16.51 -12.32 -22.35
C ALA A 208 -15.39 -12.75 -23.32
N GLU A 209 -14.40 -11.87 -23.58
CA GLU A 209 -13.23 -12.21 -24.43
C GLU A 209 -12.44 -13.41 -23.85
N TYR A 210 -12.37 -13.51 -22.52
CA TYR A 210 -11.71 -14.62 -21.82
C TYR A 210 -12.65 -15.74 -21.35
N GLN A 211 -13.92 -15.72 -21.79
CA GLN A 211 -14.94 -16.74 -21.50
C GLN A 211 -15.11 -16.99 -19.99
N LEU A 212 -14.97 -15.94 -19.16
CA LEU A 212 -15.17 -16.05 -17.72
C LEU A 212 -16.66 -16.29 -17.44
N GLN A 213 -16.95 -17.21 -16.51
CA GLN A 213 -18.33 -17.52 -16.14
C GLN A 213 -18.77 -16.62 -14.99
N SER A 214 -19.88 -15.90 -15.18
CA SER A 214 -20.53 -15.14 -14.11
C SER A 214 -20.91 -16.05 -12.95
N ARG A 215 -20.70 -15.55 -11.75
CA ARG A 215 -21.03 -16.26 -10.48
C ARG A 215 -22.28 -15.70 -9.87
#